data_8b062041d2e18fa49244d49733a80c5b
#
_entry.id   8b062041d2e18fa49244d49733a80c5b
#
_cell.length_a   1.000
_cell.length_b   1.000
_cell.length_c   1.000
_cell.angle_alpha   90.00
_cell.angle_beta   90.00
_cell.angle_gamma   90.00
#
_symmetry.space_group_name_H-M   'P 1'
#
loop_
_entity.id
_entity.type
_entity.pdbx_description
1 polymer ?
#
loop_
_entity_poly.entity_id
_entity_poly.type
_entity_poly.pdbx_seq_one_letter_code
_entity_poly.pdbx_strand_id
1 'polypeptide(L)' 'TTNDNEENTLSLVVKQISEVCIKVIETLVLIISNIISTLL' A
#
# COMPACT_ATOMS: atom_id res chain seq x y z
N THR A 1 24.92 -8.71 16.51
CA THR A 1 25.62 -8.59 15.37
C THR A 1 24.97 -7.72 14.31
N THR A 2 24.07 -8.24 13.49
CA THR A 2 23.43 -7.45 12.44
C THR A 2 22.00 -7.08 12.80
N ASN A 3 21.65 -7.13 14.06
CA ASN A 3 20.27 -6.90 14.46
C ASN A 3 19.84 -5.47 14.21
N ASP A 4 20.71 -4.51 14.46
CA ASP A 4 20.35 -3.11 14.27
C ASP A 4 20.06 -2.82 12.81
N ASN A 5 20.91 -3.32 11.91
CA ASN A 5 20.69 -3.10 10.48
C ASN A 5 19.44 -3.81 10.01
N GLU A 6 19.21 -5.02 10.53
CA GLU A 6 18.03 -5.78 10.14
C GLU A 6 16.75 -5.08 10.60
N GLU A 7 16.77 -4.52 11.81
CA GLU A 7 15.60 -3.83 12.31
C GLU A 7 15.27 -2.61 11.45
N ASN A 8 16.28 -1.85 11.08
CA ASN A 8 16.05 -0.68 10.24
C ASN A 8 15.50 -1.07 8.87
N THR A 9 16.08 -2.10 8.28
CA THR A 9 15.62 -2.57 6.97
C THR A 9 14.21 -3.10 7.05
N LEU A 10 13.92 -3.87 8.09
CA LEU A 10 12.57 -4.42 8.26
C LEU A 10 11.55 -3.31 8.41
N SER A 11 11.87 -2.30 9.19
CA SER A 11 10.96 -1.19 9.39
C SER A 11 10.69 -0.46 8.08
N LEU A 12 11.71 -0.26 7.27
CA LEU A 12 11.55 0.39 5.97
C LEU A 12 10.69 -0.46 5.03
N VAL A 13 10.94 -1.77 5.01
CA VAL A 13 10.20 -2.65 4.12
C VAL A 13 8.74 -2.70 4.55
N VAL A 14 8.47 -2.80 5.84
CA VAL A 14 7.10 -2.83 6.33
C VAL A 14 6.38 -1.54 5.96
N LYS A 15 7.06 -0.42 6.09
CA LYS A 15 6.45 0.86 5.74
C LYS A 15 6.14 0.91 4.25
N GLN A 16 7.06 0.45 3.41
CA GLN A 16 6.83 0.44 1.97
C GLN A 16 5.67 -0.46 1.60
N ILE A 17 5.62 -1.65 2.20
CA ILE A 17 4.54 -2.58 1.91
C ILE A 17 3.20 -1.98 2.34
N SER A 18 3.17 -1.35 3.49
CA SER A 18 1.95 -0.70 3.97
C SER A 18 1.49 0.39 3.01
N GLU A 19 2.40 1.21 2.54
CA GLU A 19 2.06 2.29 1.63
C GLU A 19 1.55 1.74 0.31
N VAL A 20 2.17 0.69 -0.20
CA VAL A 20 1.72 0.09 -1.44
C VAL A 20 0.33 -0.51 -1.27
N CYS A 21 0.08 -1.17 -0.15
CA CYS A 21 -1.24 -1.73 0.11
C CYS A 21 -2.30 -0.64 0.15
N ILE A 22 -2.02 0.46 0.82
CA ILE A 22 -2.96 1.57 0.88
C ILE A 22 -3.22 2.12 -0.51
N LYS A 23 -2.19 2.27 -1.32
CA LYS A 23 -2.36 2.77 -2.67
C LYS A 23 -3.18 1.83 -3.54
N VAL A 24 -2.97 0.54 -3.39
CA VAL A 24 -3.76 -0.43 -4.16
C VAL A 24 -5.23 -0.32 -3.77
N ILE A 25 -5.51 -0.22 -2.48
CA ILE A 25 -6.89 -0.10 -2.03
C ILE A 25 -7.52 1.19 -2.55
N GLU A 26 -6.78 2.29 -2.51
CA GLU A 26 -7.29 3.55 -3.03
C GLU A 26 -7.59 3.45 -4.52
N THR A 27 -6.70 2.81 -5.28
CA THR A 27 -6.93 2.64 -6.71
C THR A 27 -8.16 1.79 -6.97
N LEU A 28 -8.35 0.74 -6.19
CA LEU A 28 -9.52 -0.11 -6.35
C LEU A 28 -10.81 0.66 -6.07
N VAL A 29 -10.81 1.47 -5.03
CA VAL A 29 -11.98 2.28 -4.70
C VAL A 29 -12.28 3.25 -5.84
N LEU A 30 -11.26 3.87 -6.41
CA LEU A 30 -11.45 4.78 -7.52
C LEU A 30 -12.01 4.06 -8.75
N ILE A 31 -11.51 2.87 -9.04
CA ILE A 31 -11.98 2.11 -10.17
C ILE A 31 -13.46 1.75 -9.98
N ILE A 32 -13.80 1.26 -8.81
CA ILE A 32 -15.18 0.89 -8.52
C ILE A 32 -16.08 2.11 -8.61
N SER A 33 -15.65 3.22 -8.04
CA SER A 33 -16.43 4.46 -8.10
C SER A 33 -16.63 4.89 -9.54
N ASN A 34 -15.61 4.74 -10.38
CA ASN A 34 -15.69 5.11 -11.77
C ASN A 34 -16.69 4.23 -12.52
N ILE A 35 -16.66 2.93 -12.25
CA ILE A 35 -17.58 2.00 -12.88
C ILE A 35 -19.02 2.32 -12.49
N ILE A 36 -19.25 2.58 -11.22
CA ILE A 36 -20.59 2.91 -10.74
C ILE A 36 -21.06 4.21 -11.39
N SER A 37 -20.20 5.19 -11.49
CA SER A 37 -20.56 6.46 -12.12
C SER A 37 -20.89 6.27 -13.59
N THR A 38 -20.18 5.37 -14.26
CA THR A 38 -20.45 5.09 -15.66
C THR A 38 -21.78 4.37 -15.84
N LEU A 39 -22.09 3.47 -14.93
CA LEU A 39 -23.34 2.70 -15.02
C LEU A 39 -24.55 3.54 -14.64
N LEU A 40 -24.34 4.49 -13.75
CA LEU A 40 -25.41 5.39 -13.37
C LEU A 40 -25.57 6.52 -14.37
#